data_1ffd93178ab11d194685a70a4367197e
#
_entry.id   1ffd93178ab11d194685a70a4367197e
#
_cell.length_a   1.000
_cell.length_b   1.000
_cell.length_c   1.000
_cell.angle_alpha   90.00
_cell.angle_beta   90.00
_cell.angle_gamma   90.00
#
_symmetry.space_group_name_H-M   'P 1'
#
loop_
_entity.id
_entity.type
_entity.pdbx_description
1 polymer ?
#
loop_
_entity_poly.entity_id
_entity_poly.type
_entity_poly.pdbx_seq_one_letter_code
_entity_poly.pdbx_strand_id
1 'polypeptide(L)'
;QYLHARETIQRLIEFGCVPIVNENDAIANNEIRYGDNDHMSALLSHLVSADMLVLLTDTDGLYTDNPRTNPGAERVAVVHADDPLLSVTATAHGSDRGSGGMASKLASARIASWSGVTAVIASATHEGAVLAAVNGDEGMGTRFEPHDRHLSARKLWIAFAAEVEGSVTVDEGARAALQERGTSLLPAGVVSCRGSFDEGATIEVLTADGDVIARGMTLMSSDQVTMSMGKRSADLPENLPTMLVHRDDLVVLS
;
A
#
# COMPACT_ATOMS: atom_id res chain seq x y z
N GLN A 1 -4.52 10.82 -16.21
CA GLN A 1 -5.37 11.39 -15.14
C GLN A 1 -4.53 11.82 -13.92
N TYR A 2 -3.66 10.96 -13.37
CA TYR A 2 -2.83 11.21 -12.19
C TYR A 2 -1.95 12.47 -12.31
N LEU A 3 -1.20 12.64 -13.40
CA LEU A 3 -0.35 13.82 -13.65
C LEU A 3 -1.17 15.11 -13.76
N HIS A 4 -2.37 15.04 -14.33
CA HIS A 4 -3.26 16.18 -14.46
C HIS A 4 -3.80 16.66 -13.10
N ALA A 5 -4.14 15.73 -12.21
CA ALA A 5 -4.56 16.05 -10.84
C ALA A 5 -3.43 16.74 -10.07
N ARG A 6 -2.18 16.25 -10.20
CA ARG A 6 -1.00 16.87 -9.59
C ARG A 6 -0.83 18.33 -10.02
N GLU A 7 -0.81 18.59 -11.33
CA GLU A 7 -0.65 19.95 -11.87
C GLU A 7 -1.75 20.90 -11.39
N THR A 8 -3.01 20.41 -11.35
CA THR A 8 -4.14 21.20 -10.88
C THR A 8 -3.99 21.59 -9.42
N ILE A 9 -3.67 20.63 -8.55
CA ILE A 9 -3.53 20.87 -7.11
C ILE A 9 -2.34 21.79 -6.85
N GLN A 10 -1.19 21.57 -7.51
CA GLN A 10 -0.02 22.42 -7.37
C GLN A 10 -0.33 23.88 -7.74
N ARG A 11 -1.04 24.11 -8.86
CA ARG A 11 -1.45 25.46 -9.24
C ARG A 11 -2.38 26.12 -8.24
N LEU A 12 -3.33 25.36 -7.66
CA LEU A 12 -4.20 25.91 -6.60
C LEU A 12 -3.39 26.34 -5.39
N ILE A 13 -2.41 25.55 -4.99
CA ILE A 13 -1.51 25.89 -3.86
C ILE A 13 -0.67 27.13 -4.21
N GLU A 14 -0.11 27.23 -5.42
CA GLU A 14 0.63 28.40 -5.90
C GLU A 14 -0.21 29.68 -5.89
N PHE A 15 -1.51 29.58 -6.13
CA PHE A 15 -2.46 30.69 -6.01
C PHE A 15 -2.87 31.01 -4.56
N GLY A 16 -2.30 30.32 -3.57
CA GLY A 16 -2.66 30.49 -2.15
C GLY A 16 -4.00 29.88 -1.77
N CYS A 17 -4.56 29.01 -2.62
CA CYS A 17 -5.78 28.29 -2.29
C CYS A 17 -5.47 27.04 -1.45
N VAL A 18 -6.39 26.70 -0.54
CA VAL A 18 -6.39 25.42 0.17
C VAL A 18 -7.31 24.45 -0.58
N PRO A 19 -6.79 23.46 -1.30
CA PRO A 19 -7.63 22.49 -2.01
C PRO A 19 -8.39 21.63 -1.01
N ILE A 20 -9.71 21.50 -1.21
CA ILE A 20 -10.55 20.55 -0.47
C ILE A 20 -10.95 19.46 -1.45
N VAL A 21 -10.54 18.22 -1.13
CA VAL A 21 -10.74 17.05 -1.98
C VAL A 21 -11.64 16.05 -1.26
N ASN A 22 -12.61 15.49 -1.95
CA ASN A 22 -13.46 14.42 -1.46
C ASN A 22 -13.60 13.36 -2.54
N GLU A 23 -13.83 12.11 -2.14
CA GLU A 23 -14.14 11.05 -3.08
C GLU A 23 -15.46 11.29 -3.79
N ASN A 24 -15.64 10.67 -4.96
CA ASN A 24 -16.89 10.73 -5.69
C ASN A 24 -17.78 9.53 -5.35
N ASP A 25 -18.52 9.63 -4.26
CA ASP A 25 -19.43 8.58 -3.77
C ASP A 25 -20.50 8.14 -4.81
N ALA A 26 -20.77 8.99 -5.83
CA ALA A 26 -21.77 8.68 -6.86
C ALA A 26 -21.31 7.64 -7.88
N ILE A 27 -19.99 7.34 -7.96
CA ILE A 27 -19.41 6.41 -8.93
C ILE A 27 -18.81 5.17 -8.22
N ALA A 28 -18.73 5.18 -6.90
CA ALA A 28 -18.17 4.08 -6.12
C ALA A 28 -19.06 2.83 -6.28
N ASN A 29 -18.51 1.79 -6.94
CA ASN A 29 -19.10 0.47 -6.96
C ASN A 29 -19.06 -0.13 -5.55
N ASN A 30 -20.10 -0.93 -5.18
CA ASN A 30 -20.28 -1.53 -3.86
C ASN A 30 -19.12 -2.44 -3.38
N GLU A 31 -18.08 -2.61 -4.17
CA GLU A 31 -16.92 -3.48 -3.90
C GLU A 31 -15.74 -2.73 -3.25
N ILE A 32 -15.70 -1.39 -3.31
CA ILE A 32 -14.63 -0.56 -2.71
C ILE A 32 -15.15 0.05 -1.41
N ARG A 33 -15.14 -0.73 -0.34
CA ARG A 33 -15.56 -0.31 1.01
C ARG A 33 -14.36 -0.10 1.95
N TYR A 34 -13.38 0.65 1.54
CA TYR A 34 -12.33 1.08 2.47
C TYR A 34 -12.40 2.58 2.61
N GLY A 35 -12.42 3.11 3.86
CA GLY A 35 -12.37 4.52 4.23
C GLY A 35 -11.74 5.41 3.18
N ASP A 36 -12.55 5.72 2.17
CA ASP A 36 -12.08 6.10 0.85
C ASP A 36 -11.30 7.41 0.90
N ASN A 37 -11.71 8.33 1.80
CA ASN A 37 -11.00 9.58 2.04
C ASN A 37 -9.64 9.39 2.75
N ASP A 38 -9.50 8.43 3.65
CA ASP A 38 -8.22 8.15 4.31
C ASP A 38 -7.20 7.63 3.26
N HIS A 39 -7.63 6.66 2.45
CA HIS A 39 -6.80 6.09 1.38
C HIS A 39 -6.45 7.14 0.31
N MET A 40 -7.44 7.91 -0.14
CA MET A 40 -7.25 8.99 -1.10
C MET A 40 -6.28 10.04 -0.56
N SER A 41 -6.39 10.44 0.72
CA SER A 41 -5.48 11.42 1.32
C SER A 41 -4.02 10.94 1.35
N ALA A 42 -3.81 9.64 1.59
CA ALA A 42 -2.46 9.05 1.54
C ALA A 42 -1.87 9.07 0.12
N LEU A 43 -2.65 8.74 -0.91
CA LEU A 43 -2.22 8.86 -2.30
C LEU A 43 -1.98 10.31 -2.72
N LEU A 44 -2.84 11.24 -2.27
CA LEU A 44 -2.67 12.67 -2.52
C LEU A 44 -1.42 13.23 -1.84
N SER A 45 -1.10 12.80 -0.63
CA SER A 45 0.11 13.25 0.07
C SER A 45 1.38 12.97 -0.75
N HIS A 46 1.46 11.79 -1.38
CA HIS A 46 2.53 11.50 -2.33
C HIS A 46 2.46 12.38 -3.59
N LEU A 47 1.25 12.55 -4.14
CA LEU A 47 1.02 13.31 -5.38
C LEU A 47 1.54 14.73 -5.28
N VAL A 48 1.29 15.39 -4.15
CA VAL A 48 1.67 16.80 -3.90
C VAL A 48 3.04 16.93 -3.23
N SER A 49 3.72 15.82 -2.96
CA SER A 49 4.99 15.78 -2.21
C SER A 49 4.85 16.45 -0.84
N ALA A 50 3.81 16.05 -0.09
CA ALA A 50 3.56 16.59 1.24
C ALA A 50 4.67 16.14 2.22
N ASP A 51 5.01 16.98 3.18
CA ASP A 51 5.93 16.66 4.28
C ASP A 51 5.25 15.77 5.33
N MET A 52 3.93 15.93 5.47
CA MET A 52 3.16 15.22 6.49
C MET A 52 1.71 14.97 6.06
N LEU A 53 1.16 13.83 6.48
CA LEU A 53 -0.25 13.48 6.43
C LEU A 53 -0.79 13.40 7.86
N VAL A 54 -1.82 14.18 8.18
CA VAL A 54 -2.50 14.10 9.48
C VAL A 54 -3.88 13.47 9.29
N LEU A 55 -4.08 12.30 9.89
CA LEU A 55 -5.34 11.55 9.89
C LEU A 55 -6.07 11.81 11.21
N LEU A 56 -7.17 12.54 11.15
CA LEU A 56 -7.97 12.85 12.32
C LEU A 56 -9.01 11.76 12.59
N THR A 57 -9.19 11.42 13.86
CA THR A 57 -10.09 10.35 14.31
C THR A 57 -10.74 10.71 15.66
N ASP A 58 -11.62 9.85 16.15
CA ASP A 58 -12.28 9.94 17.48
C ASP A 58 -11.42 9.40 18.63
N THR A 59 -10.23 8.87 18.32
CA THR A 59 -9.26 8.35 19.31
C THR A 59 -7.97 9.15 19.26
N ASP A 60 -7.18 9.12 20.34
CA ASP A 60 -5.92 9.90 20.43
C ASP A 60 -4.75 9.27 19.70
N GLY A 61 -4.96 8.22 18.93
CA GLY A 61 -3.93 7.52 18.17
C GLY A 61 -4.13 6.02 18.11
N LEU A 62 -3.08 5.30 17.75
CA LEU A 62 -3.03 3.85 17.74
C LEU A 62 -2.72 3.33 19.16
N TYR A 63 -3.40 2.26 19.55
CA TYR A 63 -3.18 1.59 20.82
C TYR A 63 -2.69 0.15 20.63
N THR A 64 -2.01 -0.38 21.64
CA THR A 64 -1.55 -1.78 21.68
C THR A 64 -2.71 -2.79 21.67
N ASP A 65 -3.89 -2.34 22.14
CA ASP A 65 -5.16 -3.09 22.15
C ASP A 65 -6.33 -2.10 22.13
N ASN A 66 -7.56 -2.58 22.11
CA ASN A 66 -8.74 -1.71 22.14
C ASN A 66 -8.90 -1.04 23.52
N PRO A 67 -8.70 0.28 23.66
CA PRO A 67 -8.76 0.96 24.96
C PRO A 67 -10.17 0.99 25.57
N ARG A 68 -11.22 0.72 24.78
CA ARG A 68 -12.61 0.65 25.29
C ARG A 68 -12.89 -0.66 26.03
N THR A 69 -12.17 -1.72 25.70
CA THR A 69 -12.35 -3.06 26.28
C THR A 69 -11.20 -3.50 27.19
N ASN A 70 -10.00 -2.96 26.95
CA ASN A 70 -8.81 -3.24 27.75
C ASN A 70 -8.26 -1.96 28.38
N PRO A 71 -8.47 -1.74 29.70
CA PRO A 71 -7.92 -0.57 30.40
C PRO A 71 -6.39 -0.52 30.46
N GLY A 72 -5.71 -1.64 30.16
CA GLY A 72 -4.24 -1.73 30.10
C GLY A 72 -3.69 -1.41 28.71
N ALA A 73 -4.53 -1.04 27.73
CA ALA A 73 -4.07 -0.65 26.41
C ALA A 73 -3.28 0.66 26.49
N GLU A 74 -2.05 0.62 25.99
CA GLU A 74 -1.16 1.79 25.93
C GLU A 74 -1.16 2.39 24.53
N ARG A 75 -1.09 3.72 24.45
CA ARG A 75 -0.98 4.38 23.16
C ARG A 75 0.43 4.20 22.60
N VAL A 76 0.53 3.83 21.33
CA VAL A 76 1.77 3.76 20.59
C VAL A 76 2.16 5.18 20.17
N ALA A 77 3.28 5.70 20.69
CA ALA A 77 3.72 7.05 20.38
C ALA A 77 4.32 7.14 18.95
N VAL A 78 5.17 6.18 18.60
CA VAL A 78 5.87 6.13 17.30
C VAL A 78 5.80 4.71 16.73
N VAL A 79 5.53 4.63 15.44
CA VAL A 79 5.65 3.41 14.63
C VAL A 79 6.81 3.62 13.67
N HIS A 80 7.87 2.83 13.81
CA HIS A 80 9.06 2.92 12.96
C HIS A 80 8.81 2.34 11.57
N ALA A 81 9.57 2.77 10.60
CA ALA A 81 9.38 2.39 9.19
C ALA A 81 9.48 0.88 8.91
N ASP A 82 10.23 0.15 9.72
CA ASP A 82 10.43 -1.30 9.65
C ASP A 82 9.49 -2.10 10.59
N ASP A 83 8.57 -1.42 11.28
CA ASP A 83 7.63 -2.07 12.19
C ASP A 83 6.72 -3.04 11.43
N PRO A 84 6.51 -4.27 11.93
CA PRO A 84 5.59 -5.24 11.34
C PRO A 84 4.16 -4.70 11.13
N LEU A 85 3.72 -3.70 11.89
CA LEU A 85 2.45 -3.00 11.68
C LEU A 85 2.37 -2.31 10.32
N LEU A 86 3.51 -1.92 9.73
CA LEU A 86 3.61 -1.33 8.40
C LEU A 86 3.86 -2.38 7.31
N SER A 87 4.05 -3.65 7.67
CA SER A 87 4.16 -4.72 6.67
C SER A 87 2.81 -4.93 5.96
N VAL A 88 2.86 -5.23 4.67
CA VAL A 88 1.65 -5.41 3.84
C VAL A 88 0.91 -6.69 4.15
N THR A 89 1.57 -7.66 4.77
CA THR A 89 1.00 -8.93 5.20
C THR A 89 -0.08 -8.80 6.28
N ALA A 90 -0.24 -7.61 6.89
CA ALA A 90 -1.44 -7.29 7.63
C ALA A 90 -2.63 -7.18 6.64
N THR A 91 -2.99 -8.31 6.04
CA THR A 91 -4.18 -8.45 5.22
C THR A 91 -5.38 -7.95 6.01
N ALA A 92 -6.16 -7.07 5.39
CA ALA A 92 -7.35 -6.45 5.94
C ALA A 92 -8.49 -7.44 6.29
N HIS A 93 -8.22 -8.72 6.32
CA HIS A 93 -9.16 -9.78 6.66
C HIS A 93 -8.79 -10.36 8.03
N GLY A 94 -9.24 -9.70 9.10
CA GLY A 94 -9.38 -10.38 10.37
C GLY A 94 -8.46 -10.02 11.53
N SER A 95 -7.88 -8.83 11.61
CA SER A 95 -7.42 -8.40 12.92
C SER A 95 -8.58 -7.77 13.69
N ASP A 96 -9.00 -8.41 14.78
CA ASP A 96 -9.93 -7.87 15.80
C ASP A 96 -9.42 -6.56 16.48
N ARG A 97 -8.36 -5.94 15.96
CA ARG A 97 -7.66 -4.81 16.58
C ARG A 97 -8.21 -3.43 16.22
N GLY A 98 -9.28 -3.32 15.46
CA GLY A 98 -9.82 -1.98 15.18
C GLY A 98 -11.23 -2.03 14.60
N SER A 99 -12.11 -1.17 15.09
CA SER A 99 -13.30 -0.77 14.34
C SER A 99 -12.85 -0.31 12.94
N GLY A 100 -13.58 -0.61 11.87
CA GLY A 100 -13.18 -0.40 10.47
C GLY A 100 -12.43 0.91 10.15
N GLY A 101 -12.68 1.99 10.89
CA GLY A 101 -11.99 3.27 10.73
C GLY A 101 -10.50 3.27 11.12
N MET A 102 -10.05 2.54 12.14
CA MET A 102 -8.63 2.49 12.54
C MET A 102 -7.82 1.63 11.56
N ALA A 103 -8.39 0.55 11.04
CA ALA A 103 -7.73 -0.29 10.03
C ALA A 103 -7.47 0.50 8.74
N SER A 104 -8.43 1.32 8.29
CA SER A 104 -8.27 2.22 7.14
C SER A 104 -7.16 3.25 7.37
N LYS A 105 -7.13 3.88 8.55
CA LYS A 105 -6.09 4.87 8.90
C LYS A 105 -4.69 4.25 8.98
N LEU A 106 -4.58 3.04 9.52
CA LEU A 106 -3.31 2.31 9.55
C LEU A 106 -2.82 1.96 8.14
N ALA A 107 -3.73 1.51 7.25
CA ALA A 107 -3.41 1.27 5.84
C ALA A 107 -2.94 2.56 5.14
N SER A 108 -3.61 3.69 5.41
CA SER A 108 -3.26 4.99 4.84
C SER A 108 -1.93 5.53 5.38
N ALA A 109 -1.67 5.38 6.69
CA ALA A 109 -0.39 5.73 7.28
C ALA A 109 0.77 4.91 6.67
N ARG A 110 0.54 3.64 6.38
CA ARG A 110 1.50 2.78 5.67
C ARG A 110 1.79 3.29 4.25
N ILE A 111 0.76 3.63 3.48
CA ILE A 111 0.93 4.21 2.13
C ILE A 111 1.77 5.49 2.21
N ALA A 112 1.48 6.38 3.17
CA ALA A 112 2.24 7.60 3.40
C ALA A 112 3.70 7.29 3.73
N SER A 113 3.97 6.35 4.65
CA SER A 113 5.32 5.91 5.02
C SER A 113 6.11 5.42 3.80
N TRP A 114 5.53 4.53 2.99
CA TRP A 114 6.15 4.04 1.75
C TRP A 114 6.30 5.12 0.66
N SER A 115 5.57 6.22 0.80
CA SER A 115 5.70 7.42 -0.05
C SER A 115 6.81 8.38 0.41
N GLY A 116 7.44 8.10 1.54
CA GLY A 116 8.40 9.00 2.18
C GLY A 116 7.75 10.14 2.95
N VAL A 117 6.46 10.03 3.28
CA VAL A 117 5.67 11.03 3.98
C VAL A 117 5.47 10.60 5.43
N THR A 118 5.78 11.46 6.38
CA THR A 118 5.40 11.23 7.79
C THR A 118 3.88 11.22 7.91
N ALA A 119 3.29 10.22 8.60
CA ALA A 119 1.88 10.25 8.94
C ALA A 119 1.68 10.41 10.45
N VAL A 120 0.60 11.08 10.85
CA VAL A 120 0.18 11.18 12.25
C VAL A 120 -1.30 10.86 12.36
N ILE A 121 -1.66 9.92 13.22
CA ILE A 121 -3.05 9.67 13.60
C ILE A 121 -3.30 10.39 14.91
N ALA A 122 -4.24 11.34 14.94
CA ALA A 122 -4.51 12.18 16.11
C ALA A 122 -6.02 12.39 16.32
N SER A 123 -6.38 12.81 17.54
CA SER A 123 -7.78 13.06 17.88
C SER A 123 -8.31 14.34 17.23
N ALA A 124 -9.44 14.22 16.53
CA ALA A 124 -10.17 15.38 15.98
C ALA A 124 -10.80 16.27 17.07
N THR A 125 -10.95 15.76 18.30
CA THR A 125 -11.56 16.49 19.42
C THR A 125 -10.56 17.37 20.17
N HIS A 126 -9.25 17.20 19.90
CA HIS A 126 -8.22 18.02 20.54
C HIS A 126 -8.09 19.34 19.81
N GLU A 127 -8.28 20.45 20.52
CA GLU A 127 -8.11 21.80 19.96
C GLU A 127 -6.67 22.00 19.50
N GLY A 128 -6.47 22.43 18.26
CA GLY A 128 -5.14 22.60 17.68
C GLY A 128 -4.41 21.32 17.30
N ALA A 129 -5.10 20.17 17.23
CA ALA A 129 -4.50 18.85 16.92
C ALA A 129 -3.59 18.86 15.68
N VAL A 130 -4.01 19.50 14.61
CA VAL A 130 -3.22 19.59 13.38
C VAL A 130 -1.92 20.36 13.60
N LEU A 131 -1.98 21.50 14.28
CA LEU A 131 -0.80 22.31 14.56
C LEU A 131 0.17 21.58 15.50
N ALA A 132 -0.34 20.94 16.54
CA ALA A 132 0.44 20.15 17.48
C ALA A 132 1.11 18.94 16.78
N ALA A 133 0.40 18.25 15.90
CA ALA A 133 0.95 17.15 15.08
C ALA A 133 2.09 17.64 14.17
N VAL A 134 1.91 18.78 13.51
CA VAL A 134 2.92 19.39 12.63
C VAL A 134 4.16 19.84 13.43
N ASN A 135 3.98 20.43 14.60
CA ASN A 135 5.07 20.83 15.48
C ASN A 135 5.81 19.65 16.12
N GLY A 136 5.20 18.46 16.13
CA GLY A 136 5.75 17.30 16.81
C GLY A 136 5.61 17.35 18.32
N ASP A 137 4.55 17.98 18.81
CA ASP A 137 4.31 18.15 20.25
C ASP A 137 4.19 16.78 20.93
N GLU A 138 4.88 16.60 22.05
CA GLU A 138 4.85 15.35 22.82
C GLU A 138 3.42 14.99 23.23
N GLY A 139 3.10 13.72 23.12
CA GLY A 139 1.78 13.23 23.49
C GLY A 139 0.71 13.39 22.41
N MET A 140 1.02 13.98 21.26
CA MET A 140 0.07 14.20 20.17
C MET A 140 0.03 12.98 19.22
N GLY A 141 -0.99 12.16 19.39
CA GLY A 141 -1.30 11.07 18.45
C GLY A 141 -0.25 9.95 18.39
N THR A 142 -0.31 9.21 17.29
CA THR A 142 0.69 8.21 16.89
C THR A 142 1.37 8.69 15.62
N ARG A 143 2.70 8.81 15.68
CA ARG A 143 3.54 9.20 14.54
C ARG A 143 4.06 7.97 13.81
N PHE A 144 3.92 7.93 12.51
CA PHE A 144 4.47 6.90 11.61
C PHE A 144 5.64 7.51 10.85
N GLU A 145 6.80 6.89 10.96
CA GLU A 145 8.00 7.36 10.28
C GLU A 145 7.98 7.01 8.79
N PRO A 146 8.55 7.87 7.93
CA PRO A 146 8.70 7.56 6.52
C PRO A 146 9.69 6.43 6.31
N HIS A 147 9.42 5.57 5.33
CA HIS A 147 10.31 4.48 4.95
C HIS A 147 11.51 5.04 4.17
N ASP A 148 12.73 4.51 4.42
CA ASP A 148 13.95 4.95 3.72
C ASP A 148 13.91 4.69 2.20
N ARG A 149 13.19 3.63 1.78
CA ARG A 149 12.97 3.31 0.36
C ARG A 149 11.67 3.92 -0.10
N HIS A 150 11.76 5.06 -0.77
CA HIS A 150 10.60 5.71 -1.35
C HIS A 150 10.18 5.02 -2.65
N LEU A 151 8.93 4.62 -2.72
CA LEU A 151 8.35 4.06 -3.94
C LEU A 151 8.01 5.19 -4.92
N SER A 152 8.25 4.96 -6.22
CA SER A 152 7.75 5.85 -7.27
C SER A 152 6.21 5.81 -7.30
N ALA A 153 5.58 6.86 -7.87
CA ALA A 153 4.13 6.92 -8.03
C ALA A 153 3.52 5.68 -8.71
N ARG A 154 4.22 5.12 -9.71
CA ARG A 154 3.81 3.88 -10.38
C ARG A 154 3.84 2.69 -9.43
N LYS A 155 4.90 2.56 -8.65
CA LYS A 155 5.04 1.47 -7.67
C LYS A 155 4.03 1.58 -6.53
N LEU A 156 3.75 2.80 -6.05
CA LEU A 156 2.70 3.03 -5.06
C LEU A 156 1.32 2.65 -5.61
N TRP A 157 1.03 3.00 -6.87
CA TRP A 157 -0.21 2.60 -7.50
C TRP A 157 -0.34 1.08 -7.60
N ILE A 158 0.71 0.36 -8.05
CA ILE A 158 0.74 -1.10 -8.11
C ILE A 158 0.55 -1.74 -6.72
N ALA A 159 1.24 -1.20 -5.72
CA ALA A 159 1.22 -1.78 -4.37
C ALA A 159 -0.12 -1.59 -3.64
N PHE A 160 -0.76 -0.42 -3.83
CA PHE A 160 -1.83 0.00 -2.93
C PHE A 160 -3.14 0.43 -3.61
N ALA A 161 -3.12 0.84 -4.88
CA ALA A 161 -4.28 1.41 -5.55
C ALA A 161 -4.83 0.56 -6.70
N ALA A 162 -4.01 -0.30 -7.30
CA ALA A 162 -4.45 -1.16 -8.39
C ALA A 162 -5.32 -2.31 -7.88
N GLU A 163 -6.39 -2.61 -8.60
CA GLU A 163 -7.20 -3.80 -8.37
C GLU A 163 -6.36 -5.05 -8.64
N VAL A 164 -6.45 -6.03 -7.74
CA VAL A 164 -5.75 -7.31 -7.88
C VAL A 164 -6.69 -8.29 -8.59
N GLU A 165 -6.30 -8.71 -9.79
CA GLU A 165 -7.12 -9.59 -10.63
C GLU A 165 -6.76 -11.08 -10.48
N GLY A 166 -5.61 -11.39 -9.87
CA GLY A 166 -5.17 -12.75 -9.63
C GLY A 166 -3.92 -12.85 -8.80
N SER A 167 -3.41 -14.08 -8.67
CA SER A 167 -2.20 -14.34 -7.90
C SER A 167 -1.37 -15.48 -8.46
N VAL A 168 -0.06 -15.45 -8.16
CA VAL A 168 0.86 -16.55 -8.43
C VAL A 168 1.58 -16.97 -7.17
N THR A 169 1.73 -18.27 -6.95
CA THR A 169 2.57 -18.80 -5.87
C THR A 169 3.96 -19.06 -6.43
N VAL A 170 5.00 -18.67 -5.69
CA VAL A 170 6.39 -18.85 -6.10
C VAL A 170 7.12 -19.85 -5.22
N ASP A 171 8.20 -20.44 -5.76
CA ASP A 171 9.11 -21.27 -5.01
C ASP A 171 10.08 -20.43 -4.13
N GLU A 172 10.83 -21.10 -3.24
CA GLU A 172 11.75 -20.45 -2.33
C GLU A 172 12.89 -19.72 -3.05
N GLY A 173 13.34 -20.25 -4.20
CA GLY A 173 14.39 -19.62 -5.00
C GLY A 173 13.93 -18.29 -5.62
N ALA A 174 12.70 -18.24 -6.12
CA ALA A 174 12.11 -17.02 -6.63
C ALA A 174 11.80 -16.02 -5.49
N ARG A 175 11.31 -16.49 -4.33
CA ARG A 175 11.12 -15.68 -3.13
C ARG A 175 12.40 -14.94 -2.76
N ALA A 176 13.49 -15.68 -2.55
CA ALA A 176 14.80 -15.12 -2.21
C ALA A 176 15.32 -14.14 -3.30
N ALA A 177 15.10 -14.47 -4.58
CA ALA A 177 15.50 -13.59 -5.68
C ALA A 177 14.75 -12.25 -5.68
N LEU A 178 13.46 -12.27 -5.35
CA LEU A 178 12.64 -11.06 -5.27
C LEU A 178 13.00 -10.21 -4.06
N GLN A 179 13.04 -10.81 -2.86
CA GLN A 179 13.23 -10.08 -1.60
C GLN A 179 14.66 -9.57 -1.42
N GLU A 180 15.69 -10.39 -1.75
CA GLU A 180 17.09 -10.06 -1.47
C GLU A 180 17.77 -9.33 -2.64
N ARG A 181 17.40 -9.65 -3.89
CA ARG A 181 18.09 -9.15 -5.08
C ARG A 181 17.29 -8.19 -5.93
N GLY A 182 15.98 -8.02 -5.66
CA GLY A 182 15.12 -7.11 -6.40
C GLY A 182 15.04 -7.43 -7.90
N THR A 183 15.01 -8.73 -8.26
CA THR A 183 14.97 -9.18 -9.65
C THR A 183 13.56 -9.18 -10.23
N SER A 184 13.44 -9.33 -11.56
CA SER A 184 12.17 -9.65 -12.21
C SER A 184 11.69 -11.04 -11.83
N LEU A 185 10.36 -11.24 -11.79
CA LEU A 185 9.78 -12.57 -11.61
C LEU A 185 9.77 -13.33 -12.94
N LEU A 186 10.38 -14.49 -12.95
CA LEU A 186 10.44 -15.39 -14.11
C LEU A 186 9.41 -16.53 -13.98
N PRO A 187 8.89 -17.04 -15.09
CA PRO A 187 7.99 -18.19 -15.08
C PRO A 187 8.58 -19.43 -14.39
N ALA A 188 9.90 -19.60 -14.44
CA ALA A 188 10.61 -20.73 -13.83
C ALA A 188 10.40 -20.84 -12.31
N GLY A 189 10.20 -19.73 -11.62
CA GLY A 189 9.98 -19.69 -10.17
C GLY A 189 8.49 -19.75 -9.78
N VAL A 190 7.57 -19.84 -10.74
CA VAL A 190 6.13 -19.90 -10.49
C VAL A 190 5.67 -21.34 -10.35
N VAL A 191 4.98 -21.65 -9.25
CA VAL A 191 4.47 -22.98 -8.89
C VAL A 191 2.99 -23.14 -9.20
N SER A 192 2.20 -22.06 -9.01
CA SER A 192 0.77 -22.05 -9.30
C SER A 192 0.28 -20.68 -9.71
N CYS A 193 -0.86 -20.63 -10.41
CA CYS A 193 -1.55 -19.44 -10.84
C CYS A 193 -3.01 -19.52 -10.45
N ARG A 194 -3.62 -18.42 -9.97
CA ARG A 194 -5.05 -18.32 -9.61
C ARG A 194 -5.62 -17.00 -10.14
N GLY A 195 -6.91 -17.05 -10.50
CA GLY A 195 -7.64 -15.93 -11.09
C GLY A 195 -7.62 -16.00 -12.61
N SER A 196 -8.40 -15.12 -13.24
CA SER A 196 -8.43 -14.96 -14.71
C SER A 196 -8.08 -13.50 -14.98
N PHE A 197 -6.97 -13.27 -15.62
CA PHE A 197 -6.42 -11.92 -15.87
C PHE A 197 -5.70 -11.87 -17.22
N ASP A 198 -5.62 -10.67 -17.75
CA ASP A 198 -4.93 -10.37 -19.00
C ASP A 198 -3.53 -9.76 -18.74
N GLU A 199 -2.74 -9.61 -19.80
CA GLU A 199 -1.50 -8.84 -19.78
C GLU A 199 -1.76 -7.42 -19.28
N GLY A 200 -0.91 -6.92 -18.39
CA GLY A 200 -1.06 -5.60 -17.75
C GLY A 200 -1.88 -5.58 -16.48
N ALA A 201 -2.51 -6.69 -16.11
CA ALA A 201 -3.22 -6.82 -14.84
C ALA A 201 -2.26 -6.76 -13.65
N THR A 202 -2.75 -6.30 -12.50
CA THR A 202 -2.00 -6.38 -11.25
C THR A 202 -2.30 -7.70 -10.55
N ILE A 203 -1.23 -8.41 -10.19
CA ILE A 203 -1.30 -9.71 -9.51
C ILE A 203 -0.52 -9.69 -8.20
N GLU A 204 -0.94 -10.54 -7.25
CA GLU A 204 -0.19 -10.84 -6.04
C GLU A 204 0.80 -11.99 -6.26
N VAL A 205 1.96 -11.87 -5.61
CA VAL A 205 2.97 -12.91 -5.54
C VAL A 205 2.96 -13.48 -4.12
N LEU A 206 2.69 -14.78 -4.02
CA LEU A 206 2.48 -15.48 -2.75
C LEU A 206 3.61 -16.48 -2.49
N THR A 207 3.92 -16.69 -1.21
CA THR A 207 4.70 -17.85 -0.75
C THR A 207 3.85 -19.14 -0.82
N ALA A 208 4.48 -20.29 -0.60
CA ALA A 208 3.78 -21.58 -0.47
C ALA A 208 2.79 -21.58 0.71
N ASP A 209 3.06 -20.81 1.77
CA ASP A 209 2.20 -20.68 2.95
C ASP A 209 1.03 -19.71 2.73
N GLY A 210 1.02 -19.01 1.60
CA GLY A 210 -0.04 -18.07 1.22
C GLY A 210 0.19 -16.62 1.63
N ASP A 211 1.38 -16.29 2.12
CA ASP A 211 1.75 -14.91 2.46
C ASP A 211 2.03 -14.10 1.19
N VAL A 212 1.46 -12.90 1.12
CA VAL A 212 1.73 -11.96 0.03
C VAL A 212 3.10 -11.32 0.24
N ILE A 213 4.04 -11.56 -0.67
CA ILE A 213 5.40 -10.99 -0.61
C ILE A 213 5.65 -9.87 -1.62
N ALA A 214 4.85 -9.80 -2.68
CA ALA A 214 4.99 -8.75 -3.67
C ALA A 214 3.66 -8.54 -4.43
N ARG A 215 3.55 -7.38 -5.10
CA ARG A 215 2.55 -7.10 -6.14
C ARG A 215 3.25 -6.61 -7.40
N GLY A 216 2.67 -6.91 -8.56
CA GLY A 216 3.25 -6.46 -9.81
C GLY A 216 2.30 -6.54 -10.99
N MET A 217 2.63 -5.78 -12.05
CA MET A 217 1.89 -5.85 -13.32
C MET A 217 2.48 -6.95 -14.17
N THR A 218 1.61 -7.89 -14.56
CA THR A 218 2.02 -9.06 -15.36
C THR A 218 2.21 -8.70 -16.84
N LEU A 219 3.20 -9.34 -17.47
CA LEU A 219 3.42 -9.31 -18.92
C LEU A 219 2.75 -10.47 -19.64
N MET A 220 2.01 -11.33 -18.90
CA MET A 220 1.36 -12.53 -19.42
C MET A 220 -0.06 -12.61 -18.92
N SER A 221 -0.97 -13.15 -19.72
CA SER A 221 -2.29 -13.57 -19.26
C SER A 221 -2.20 -14.82 -18.37
N SER A 222 -3.25 -15.08 -17.59
CA SER A 222 -3.35 -16.27 -16.72
C SER A 222 -3.12 -17.60 -17.47
N ASP A 223 -3.60 -17.69 -18.72
CA ASP A 223 -3.37 -18.86 -19.57
C ASP A 223 -1.91 -19.02 -19.97
N GLN A 224 -1.24 -17.92 -20.34
CA GLN A 224 0.17 -17.90 -20.68
C GLN A 224 1.04 -18.23 -19.46
N VAL A 225 0.68 -17.74 -18.26
CA VAL A 225 1.34 -18.11 -17.01
C VAL A 225 1.23 -19.61 -16.77
N THR A 226 0.02 -20.16 -16.90
CA THR A 226 -0.24 -21.60 -16.70
C THR A 226 0.58 -22.47 -17.67
N MET A 227 0.75 -22.02 -18.93
CA MET A 227 1.53 -22.72 -19.94
C MET A 227 3.05 -22.61 -19.70
N SER A 228 3.52 -21.55 -19.03
CA SER A 228 4.94 -21.22 -18.88
C SER A 228 5.51 -21.49 -17.49
N MET A 229 4.67 -21.64 -16.46
CA MET A 229 5.12 -21.87 -15.08
C MET A 229 6.05 -23.08 -14.97
N GLY A 230 7.12 -22.91 -14.16
CA GLY A 230 8.16 -23.91 -13.96
C GLY A 230 9.16 -24.05 -15.13
N LYS A 231 8.96 -23.38 -16.27
CA LYS A 231 9.83 -23.47 -17.44
C LYS A 231 10.92 -22.40 -17.40
N ARG A 232 12.13 -22.76 -17.84
CA ARG A 232 13.21 -21.81 -18.03
C ARG A 232 12.98 -20.96 -19.27
N SER A 233 13.55 -19.77 -19.31
CA SER A 233 13.38 -18.83 -20.44
C SER A 233 13.78 -19.43 -21.79
N ALA A 234 14.75 -20.36 -21.82
CA ALA A 234 15.16 -21.07 -23.04
C ALA A 234 14.14 -22.13 -23.54
N ASP A 235 13.23 -22.54 -22.66
CA ASP A 235 12.21 -23.58 -22.96
C ASP A 235 10.84 -22.95 -23.26
N LEU A 236 10.75 -21.63 -23.25
CA LEU A 236 9.51 -20.91 -23.57
C LEU A 236 9.31 -20.80 -25.08
N PRO A 237 8.07 -20.82 -25.56
CA PRO A 237 7.74 -20.46 -26.95
C PRO A 237 8.25 -19.04 -27.30
N GLU A 238 8.75 -18.83 -28.51
CA GLU A 238 9.32 -17.56 -28.97
C GLU A 238 8.35 -16.37 -28.87
N ASN A 239 7.05 -16.62 -28.88
CA ASN A 239 6.01 -15.62 -28.78
C ASN A 239 5.61 -15.25 -27.34
N LEU A 240 6.21 -15.87 -26.33
CA LEU A 240 5.93 -15.54 -24.93
C LEU A 240 7.03 -14.65 -24.33
N PRO A 241 6.67 -13.71 -23.44
CA PRO A 241 7.65 -12.97 -22.67
C PRO A 241 8.55 -13.90 -21.86
N THR A 242 9.83 -13.53 -21.71
CA THR A 242 10.80 -14.31 -20.93
C THR A 242 10.65 -14.10 -19.42
N MET A 243 9.86 -13.10 -19.01
CA MET A 243 9.58 -12.76 -17.62
C MET A 243 8.08 -12.57 -17.42
N LEU A 244 7.60 -12.91 -16.22
CA LEU A 244 6.21 -12.73 -15.84
C LEU A 244 5.94 -11.31 -15.37
N VAL A 245 6.80 -10.76 -14.50
CA VAL A 245 6.69 -9.39 -14.01
C VAL A 245 8.08 -8.75 -14.06
N HIS A 246 8.17 -7.58 -14.70
CA HIS A 246 9.41 -6.82 -14.72
C HIS A 246 9.68 -6.17 -13.36
N ARG A 247 10.92 -6.12 -12.90
CA ARG A 247 11.32 -5.54 -11.61
C ARG A 247 10.87 -4.09 -11.40
N ASP A 248 10.76 -3.32 -12.49
CA ASP A 248 10.33 -1.92 -12.42
C ASP A 248 8.82 -1.79 -12.16
N ASP A 249 8.06 -2.85 -12.49
CA ASP A 249 6.63 -3.00 -12.25
C ASP A 249 6.31 -4.01 -11.15
N LEU A 250 7.29 -4.32 -10.31
CA LEU A 250 7.17 -5.20 -9.15
C LEU A 250 7.48 -4.41 -7.87
N VAL A 251 6.68 -4.62 -6.85
CA VAL A 251 6.88 -4.05 -5.50
C VAL A 251 6.95 -5.20 -4.50
N VAL A 252 8.09 -5.35 -3.85
CA VAL A 252 8.25 -6.25 -2.72
C VAL A 252 7.66 -5.57 -1.49
N LEU A 253 6.83 -6.29 -0.74
CA LEU A 253 5.96 -5.75 0.31
C LEU A 253 6.34 -6.23 1.72
N SER A 254 7.33 -7.09 1.82
CA SER A 254 7.85 -7.69 3.06
C SER A 254 9.35 -7.46 3.21
#